data_86c90a2b9852321322b93201d246a612
#
_entry.id   86c90a2b9852321322b93201d246a612
#
_cell.length_a   1.000
_cell.length_b   1.000
_cell.length_c   1.000
_cell.angle_alpha   90.00
_cell.angle_beta   90.00
_cell.angle_gamma   90.00
#
_symmetry.space_group_name_H-M   'P 1'
#
loop_
_entity.id
_entity.type
_entity.pdbx_description
1 polymer ?
#
loop_
_entity_poly.entity_id
_entity_poly.type
_entity_poly.pdbx_seq_one_letter_code
_entity_poly.pdbx_strand_id
1 'polypeptide(L)'
;MEFAEIMNMVISFGIRVLLALVLFLIGRILINWCHKLVRRGMAKRAVDQGVCQFVDSALKVALYILLIFLIATNLGVESSSVAAILASSGIAIGLALQGSLSNLAGGMLILALKPFTVGDYIITQVGNNEGTVKEIKLFFTKLTTIDNKTIIIPNGALSNSSITNVTDRPQRQLDLRIHISHQTDLHNAKKKLEEILQETPEILSEEGVNVFIDELGNQSVIIGLRGWVKTEDYARVRCQILEEIKSQFDDEGMIIGAR
;
A
#
# COMPACT_ATOMS: atom_id res chain seq x y z
N MET A 1 -19.86 -49.95 49.68
CA MET A 1 -19.12 -48.83 49.14
C MET A 1 -19.45 -48.52 47.65
N GLU A 2 -19.56 -49.51 46.80
CA GLU A 2 -19.85 -49.35 45.36
C GLU A 2 -21.14 -48.58 45.00
N PHE A 3 -22.26 -48.85 45.73
CA PHE A 3 -23.56 -48.21 45.39
C PHE A 3 -23.57 -46.72 45.66
N ALA A 4 -22.92 -46.23 46.73
CA ALA A 4 -22.82 -44.84 47.06
C ALA A 4 -21.88 -44.08 46.09
N GLU A 5 -20.83 -44.73 45.60
CA GLU A 5 -19.92 -44.20 44.60
C GLU A 5 -20.60 -44.03 43.22
N ILE A 6 -21.35 -45.05 42.79
CA ILE A 6 -22.13 -44.99 41.56
C ILE A 6 -23.20 -43.90 41.65
N MET A 7 -23.90 -43.80 42.79
CA MET A 7 -24.89 -42.73 42.98
C MET A 7 -24.30 -41.34 42.90
N ASN A 8 -23.12 -41.10 43.51
CA ASN A 8 -22.42 -39.84 43.44
C ASN A 8 -21.93 -39.52 42.01
N MET A 9 -21.50 -40.53 41.26
CA MET A 9 -21.09 -40.38 39.87
C MET A 9 -22.28 -39.97 38.98
N VAL A 10 -23.43 -40.61 39.14
CA VAL A 10 -24.66 -40.26 38.42
C VAL A 10 -25.15 -38.86 38.75
N ILE A 11 -25.13 -38.48 40.03
CA ILE A 11 -25.52 -37.12 40.46
C ILE A 11 -24.57 -36.10 39.89
N SER A 12 -23.24 -36.31 39.96
CA SER A 12 -22.25 -35.36 39.44
C SER A 12 -22.36 -35.20 37.93
N PHE A 13 -22.60 -36.30 37.20
CA PHE A 13 -22.84 -36.24 35.75
C PHE A 13 -24.14 -35.49 35.43
N GLY A 14 -25.21 -35.75 36.16
CA GLY A 14 -26.48 -35.03 36.01
C GLY A 14 -26.35 -33.52 36.21
N ILE A 15 -25.57 -33.11 37.23
CA ILE A 15 -25.26 -31.68 37.47
C ILE A 15 -24.49 -31.09 36.29
N ARG A 16 -23.48 -31.77 35.75
CA ARG A 16 -22.71 -31.30 34.57
C ARG A 16 -23.58 -31.14 33.33
N VAL A 17 -24.51 -32.07 33.09
CA VAL A 17 -25.47 -32.00 31.98
C VAL A 17 -26.42 -30.82 32.15
N LEU A 18 -26.91 -30.61 33.38
CA LEU A 18 -27.78 -29.45 33.68
C LEU A 18 -27.02 -28.11 33.47
N LEU A 19 -25.78 -28.01 33.93
CA LEU A 19 -24.93 -26.87 33.71
C LEU A 19 -24.64 -26.66 32.22
N ALA A 20 -24.38 -27.70 31.45
CA ALA A 20 -24.20 -27.64 30.01
C ALA A 20 -25.42 -27.07 29.28
N LEU A 21 -26.64 -27.51 29.71
CA LEU A 21 -27.90 -27.00 29.18
C LEU A 21 -28.06 -25.48 29.48
N VAL A 22 -27.78 -25.08 30.71
CA VAL A 22 -27.82 -23.66 31.12
C VAL A 22 -26.82 -22.83 30.33
N LEU A 23 -25.58 -23.32 30.18
CA LEU A 23 -24.54 -22.65 29.37
C LEU A 23 -24.98 -22.51 27.90
N PHE A 24 -25.61 -23.56 27.34
CA PHE A 24 -26.13 -23.52 25.97
C PHE A 24 -27.24 -22.48 25.82
N LEU A 25 -28.19 -22.41 26.72
CA LEU A 25 -29.29 -21.45 26.66
C LEU A 25 -28.78 -20.00 26.81
N ILE A 26 -27.93 -19.76 27.81
CA ILE A 26 -27.33 -18.44 28.04
C ILE A 26 -26.45 -18.06 26.84
N GLY A 27 -25.58 -18.96 26.40
CA GLY A 27 -24.68 -18.73 25.25
C GLY A 27 -25.45 -18.38 23.97
N ARG A 28 -26.55 -19.12 23.69
CA ARG A 28 -27.42 -18.82 22.54
C ARG A 28 -28.06 -17.43 22.63
N ILE A 29 -28.48 -17.01 23.82
CA ILE A 29 -29.02 -15.65 24.03
C ILE A 29 -27.95 -14.59 23.78
N LEU A 30 -26.77 -14.80 24.34
CA LEU A 30 -25.62 -13.86 24.15
C LEU A 30 -25.19 -13.78 22.69
N ILE A 31 -25.09 -14.90 21.99
CA ILE A 31 -24.76 -14.96 20.57
C ILE A 31 -25.78 -14.18 19.74
N ASN A 32 -27.08 -14.38 20.00
CA ASN A 32 -28.14 -13.67 19.31
C ASN A 32 -28.14 -12.17 19.63
N TRP A 33 -27.75 -11.78 20.83
CA TRP A 33 -27.61 -10.38 21.23
C TRP A 33 -26.42 -9.71 20.53
N CYS A 34 -25.23 -10.35 20.54
CA CYS A 34 -24.05 -9.89 19.80
C CYS A 34 -24.33 -9.74 18.31
N HIS A 35 -24.96 -10.74 17.69
CA HIS A 35 -25.40 -10.71 16.31
C HIS A 35 -26.28 -9.47 16.00
N LYS A 36 -27.31 -9.20 16.81
CA LYS A 36 -28.18 -8.03 16.65
C LYS A 36 -27.41 -6.72 16.78
N LEU A 37 -26.46 -6.65 17.71
CA LEU A 37 -25.64 -5.45 17.96
C LEU A 37 -24.74 -5.12 16.76
N VAL A 38 -24.01 -6.13 16.27
CA VAL A 38 -23.12 -5.99 15.11
C VAL A 38 -23.92 -5.61 13.86
N ARG A 39 -25.01 -6.30 13.59
CA ARG A 39 -25.89 -6.01 12.44
C ARG A 39 -26.46 -4.59 12.47
N ARG A 40 -26.88 -4.10 13.66
CA ARG A 40 -27.33 -2.71 13.82
C ARG A 40 -26.22 -1.69 13.61
N GLY A 41 -25.02 -1.98 14.09
CA GLY A 41 -23.85 -1.10 13.92
C GLY A 41 -23.43 -0.98 12.44
N MET A 42 -23.46 -2.07 11.69
CA MET A 42 -23.10 -2.11 10.26
C MET A 42 -24.20 -1.45 9.39
N ALA A 43 -25.47 -1.68 9.69
CA ALA A 43 -26.58 -1.08 8.96
C ALA A 43 -26.57 0.47 9.01
N LYS A 44 -26.12 1.05 10.12
CA LYS A 44 -26.00 2.52 10.27
C LYS A 44 -24.89 3.13 9.40
N ARG A 45 -23.92 2.33 8.93
CA ARG A 45 -22.73 2.80 8.17
C ARG A 45 -22.83 2.55 6.66
N ALA A 46 -24.01 2.17 6.15
CA ALA A 46 -24.24 1.87 4.74
C ALA A 46 -23.23 0.85 4.15
N VAL A 47 -22.81 -0.13 4.96
CA VAL A 47 -21.92 -1.21 4.54
C VAL A 47 -22.67 -2.12 3.57
N ASP A 48 -22.00 -2.60 2.53
CA ASP A 48 -22.57 -3.54 1.56
C ASP A 48 -23.23 -4.75 2.25
N GLN A 49 -24.39 -5.15 1.74
CA GLN A 49 -25.20 -6.21 2.35
C GLN A 49 -24.48 -7.57 2.37
N GLY A 50 -23.68 -7.86 1.34
CA GLY A 50 -22.88 -9.09 1.27
C GLY A 50 -21.81 -9.15 2.35
N VAL A 51 -21.12 -8.02 2.58
CA VAL A 51 -20.11 -7.90 3.65
C VAL A 51 -20.76 -8.06 5.02
N CYS A 52 -21.92 -7.43 5.24
CA CYS A 52 -22.68 -7.59 6.49
C CYS A 52 -23.04 -9.04 6.76
N GLN A 53 -23.53 -9.77 5.76
CA GLN A 53 -23.91 -11.17 5.88
C GLN A 53 -22.69 -12.08 6.16
N PHE A 54 -21.57 -11.81 5.48
CA PHE A 54 -20.33 -12.56 5.68
C PHE A 54 -19.80 -12.42 7.11
N VAL A 55 -19.62 -11.17 7.56
CA VAL A 55 -19.10 -10.86 8.91
C VAL A 55 -20.02 -11.46 9.99
N ASP A 56 -21.32 -11.31 9.81
CA ASP A 56 -22.33 -11.83 10.71
C ASP A 56 -22.27 -13.36 10.81
N SER A 57 -22.20 -14.06 9.68
CA SER A 57 -22.06 -15.51 9.63
C SER A 57 -20.76 -16.01 10.24
N ALA A 58 -19.63 -15.36 9.92
CA ALA A 58 -18.33 -15.70 10.46
C ALA A 58 -18.28 -15.53 11.99
N LEU A 59 -18.79 -14.41 12.51
CA LEU A 59 -18.87 -14.15 13.95
C LEU A 59 -19.76 -15.19 14.65
N LYS A 60 -20.90 -15.51 14.06
CA LYS A 60 -21.83 -16.51 14.60
C LYS A 60 -21.16 -17.88 14.69
N VAL A 61 -20.48 -18.32 13.64
CA VAL A 61 -19.75 -19.60 13.63
C VAL A 61 -18.67 -19.60 14.71
N ALA A 62 -17.85 -18.55 14.81
CA ALA A 62 -16.80 -18.45 15.81
C ALA A 62 -17.34 -18.51 17.25
N LEU A 63 -18.44 -17.81 17.54
CA LEU A 63 -19.07 -17.82 18.85
C LEU A 63 -19.71 -19.18 19.18
N TYR A 64 -20.30 -19.88 18.21
CA TYR A 64 -20.79 -21.25 18.44
C TYR A 64 -19.68 -22.26 18.69
N ILE A 65 -18.54 -22.14 17.98
CA ILE A 65 -17.35 -22.97 18.24
C ILE A 65 -16.88 -22.77 19.68
N LEU A 66 -16.79 -21.51 20.15
CA LEU A 66 -16.41 -21.18 21.52
C LEU A 66 -17.43 -21.77 22.53
N LEU A 67 -18.73 -21.66 22.26
CA LEU A 67 -19.77 -22.20 23.10
C LEU A 67 -19.68 -23.72 23.20
N ILE A 68 -19.49 -24.44 22.08
CA ILE A 68 -19.29 -25.88 22.05
C ILE A 68 -18.06 -26.28 22.85
N PHE A 69 -16.96 -25.53 22.73
CA PHE A 69 -15.74 -25.73 23.53
C PHE A 69 -16.02 -25.67 25.03
N LEU A 70 -16.72 -24.61 25.48
CA LEU A 70 -17.07 -24.43 26.90
C LEU A 70 -18.00 -25.57 27.42
N ILE A 71 -18.92 -26.02 26.61
CA ILE A 71 -19.80 -27.12 26.95
C ILE A 71 -19.04 -28.46 27.03
N ALA A 72 -18.18 -28.74 26.06
CA ALA A 72 -17.36 -29.94 26.02
C ALA A 72 -16.45 -30.07 27.24
N THR A 73 -15.78 -28.98 27.62
CA THR A 73 -14.91 -28.94 28.82
C THR A 73 -15.72 -29.13 30.12
N ASN A 74 -16.92 -28.55 30.20
CA ASN A 74 -17.80 -28.76 31.36
C ASN A 74 -18.29 -30.23 31.49
N LEU A 75 -18.46 -30.91 30.35
CA LEU A 75 -18.85 -32.33 30.33
C LEU A 75 -17.69 -33.28 30.62
N GLY A 76 -16.45 -32.75 30.81
CA GLY A 76 -15.28 -33.52 31.19
C GLY A 76 -14.33 -33.87 30.04
N VAL A 77 -14.56 -33.28 28.85
CA VAL A 77 -13.57 -33.38 27.77
C VAL A 77 -12.33 -32.61 28.19
N GLU A 78 -11.18 -33.20 28.02
CA GLU A 78 -9.90 -32.56 28.36
C GLU A 78 -9.69 -31.29 27.56
N SER A 79 -9.54 -30.16 28.26
CA SER A 79 -9.43 -28.82 27.63
C SER A 79 -8.20 -28.70 26.75
N SER A 80 -7.12 -29.38 27.05
CA SER A 80 -5.90 -29.41 26.27
C SER A 80 -6.11 -29.97 24.87
N SER A 81 -6.84 -31.07 24.76
CA SER A 81 -7.14 -31.70 23.46
C SER A 81 -8.00 -30.81 22.56
N VAL A 82 -9.05 -30.20 23.14
CA VAL A 82 -9.92 -29.29 22.37
C VAL A 82 -9.17 -28.00 22.00
N ALA A 83 -8.35 -27.46 22.93
CA ALA A 83 -7.52 -26.30 22.66
C ALA A 83 -6.50 -26.56 21.52
N ALA A 84 -5.90 -27.78 21.48
CA ALA A 84 -4.99 -28.15 20.40
C ALA A 84 -5.68 -28.17 19.02
N ILE A 85 -6.90 -28.70 18.95
CA ILE A 85 -7.71 -28.71 17.72
C ILE A 85 -8.07 -27.29 17.29
N LEU A 86 -8.48 -26.42 18.21
CA LEU A 86 -8.81 -25.04 17.91
C LEU A 86 -7.57 -24.24 17.47
N ALA A 87 -6.43 -24.46 18.13
CA ALA A 87 -5.18 -23.81 17.78
C ALA A 87 -4.71 -24.19 16.36
N SER A 88 -4.71 -25.49 16.04
CA SER A 88 -4.32 -25.96 14.71
C SER A 88 -5.28 -25.45 13.62
N SER A 89 -6.59 -25.45 13.89
CA SER A 89 -7.60 -24.90 12.99
C SER A 89 -7.41 -23.37 12.82
N GLY A 90 -7.11 -22.66 13.91
CA GLY A 90 -6.82 -21.21 13.88
C GLY A 90 -5.60 -20.88 13.04
N ILE A 91 -4.53 -21.68 13.14
CA ILE A 91 -3.33 -21.51 12.29
C ILE A 91 -3.70 -21.73 10.82
N ALA A 92 -4.44 -22.79 10.49
CA ALA A 92 -4.85 -23.08 9.11
C ALA A 92 -5.70 -21.93 8.51
N ILE A 93 -6.67 -21.41 9.27
CA ILE A 93 -7.48 -20.25 8.86
C ILE A 93 -6.62 -19.00 8.72
N GLY A 94 -5.70 -18.75 9.67
CA GLY A 94 -4.78 -17.61 9.63
C GLY A 94 -3.91 -17.61 8.39
N LEU A 95 -3.35 -18.77 8.02
CA LEU A 95 -2.56 -18.93 6.79
C LEU A 95 -3.42 -18.72 5.53
N ALA A 96 -4.66 -19.25 5.52
CA ALA A 96 -5.58 -19.04 4.40
C ALA A 96 -5.96 -17.57 4.20
N LEU A 97 -6.04 -16.79 5.28
CA LEU A 97 -6.41 -15.36 5.26
C LEU A 97 -5.19 -14.41 5.27
N GLN A 98 -3.96 -14.94 5.28
CA GLN A 98 -2.72 -14.16 5.40
C GLN A 98 -2.64 -12.99 4.41
N GLY A 99 -2.98 -13.22 3.13
CA GLY A 99 -2.94 -12.17 2.11
C GLY A 99 -3.94 -11.04 2.36
N SER A 100 -5.16 -11.39 2.76
CA SER A 100 -6.18 -10.39 3.09
C SER A 100 -5.82 -9.58 4.33
N LEU A 101 -5.28 -10.24 5.36
CA LEU A 101 -4.84 -9.58 6.59
C LEU A 101 -3.63 -8.66 6.33
N SER A 102 -2.69 -9.08 5.50
CA SER A 102 -1.55 -8.26 5.04
C SER A 102 -2.03 -7.00 4.33
N ASN A 103 -3.02 -7.11 3.44
CA ASN A 103 -3.58 -5.95 2.75
C ASN A 103 -4.31 -4.99 3.69
N LEU A 104 -5.05 -5.52 4.66
CA LEU A 104 -5.69 -4.72 5.70
C LEU A 104 -4.66 -3.96 6.54
N ALA A 105 -3.62 -4.65 7.03
CA ALA A 105 -2.55 -4.05 7.81
C ALA A 105 -1.78 -3.00 6.99
N GLY A 106 -1.45 -3.30 5.72
CA GLY A 106 -0.81 -2.37 4.80
C GLY A 106 -1.65 -1.10 4.57
N GLY A 107 -2.97 -1.25 4.38
CA GLY A 107 -3.88 -0.10 4.24
C GLY A 107 -3.91 0.77 5.50
N MET A 108 -3.94 0.16 6.67
CA MET A 108 -3.88 0.89 7.95
C MET A 108 -2.54 1.64 8.12
N LEU A 109 -1.41 1.01 7.76
CA LEU A 109 -0.09 1.64 7.81
C LEU A 109 0.01 2.82 6.86
N ILE A 110 -0.46 2.68 5.61
CA ILE A 110 -0.47 3.76 4.62
C ILE A 110 -1.29 4.96 5.15
N LEU A 111 -2.48 4.72 5.69
CA LEU A 111 -3.35 5.77 6.22
C LEU A 111 -2.81 6.43 7.51
N ALA A 112 -2.07 5.67 8.34
CA ALA A 112 -1.50 6.16 9.59
C ALA A 112 -0.19 6.92 9.38
N LEU A 113 0.74 6.36 8.60
CA LEU A 113 2.08 6.93 8.36
C LEU A 113 2.11 7.92 7.19
N LYS A 114 1.13 7.82 6.28
CA LYS A 114 0.98 8.70 5.10
C LYS A 114 2.26 8.86 4.29
N PRO A 115 2.91 7.79 3.84
CA PRO A 115 4.07 7.89 2.94
C PRO A 115 3.69 8.54 1.61
N PHE A 116 2.43 8.52 1.26
CA PHE A 116 1.79 9.26 0.19
C PHE A 116 0.32 9.53 0.55
N THR A 117 -0.29 10.50 -0.13
CA THR A 117 -1.70 10.89 0.05
C THR A 117 -2.45 10.85 -1.27
N VAL A 118 -3.78 10.98 -1.20
CA VAL A 118 -4.60 11.12 -2.42
C VAL A 118 -4.22 12.41 -3.12
N GLY A 119 -3.91 12.32 -4.41
CA GLY A 119 -3.40 13.41 -5.24
C GLY A 119 -1.91 13.31 -5.56
N ASP A 120 -1.13 12.57 -4.77
CA ASP A 120 0.29 12.39 -5.03
C ASP A 120 0.55 11.51 -6.26
N TYR A 121 1.59 11.85 -7.01
CA TYR A 121 2.12 10.99 -8.07
C TYR A 121 3.22 10.10 -7.50
N ILE A 122 3.00 8.79 -7.58
CA ILE A 122 3.93 7.80 -7.04
C ILE A 122 4.43 6.83 -8.12
N ILE A 123 5.67 6.37 -7.94
CA ILE A 123 6.27 5.28 -8.69
C ILE A 123 6.52 4.14 -7.72
N THR A 124 6.07 2.93 -8.03
CA THR A 124 6.22 1.76 -7.18
C THR A 124 6.89 0.61 -7.90
N GLN A 125 7.71 -0.16 -7.21
CA GLN A 125 8.30 -1.38 -7.73
C GLN A 125 7.27 -2.51 -7.94
N VAL A 126 6.07 -2.40 -7.39
CA VAL A 126 5.00 -3.37 -7.61
C VAL A 126 4.52 -3.27 -9.06
N GLY A 127 5.02 -4.18 -9.91
CA GLY A 127 4.71 -4.21 -11.34
C GLY A 127 5.24 -3.03 -12.15
N ASN A 128 6.25 -2.28 -11.65
CA ASN A 128 6.76 -1.05 -12.24
C ASN A 128 5.64 -0.05 -12.59
N ASN A 129 4.67 0.06 -11.70
CA ASN A 129 3.52 0.93 -11.90
C ASN A 129 3.80 2.34 -11.42
N GLU A 130 3.23 3.32 -12.12
CA GLU A 130 3.25 4.72 -11.72
C GLU A 130 1.91 5.40 -12.02
N GLY A 131 1.60 6.44 -11.27
CA GLY A 131 0.39 7.21 -11.46
C GLY A 131 0.01 8.06 -10.25
N THR A 132 -1.03 8.88 -10.44
CA THR A 132 -1.60 9.69 -9.39
C THR A 132 -2.50 8.85 -8.48
N VAL A 133 -2.31 8.94 -7.19
CA VAL A 133 -3.14 8.26 -6.18
C VAL A 133 -4.55 8.85 -6.21
N LYS A 134 -5.51 8.08 -6.69
CA LYS A 134 -6.92 8.49 -6.77
C LYS A 134 -7.70 8.18 -5.51
N GLU A 135 -7.43 7.02 -4.90
CA GLU A 135 -8.19 6.52 -3.77
C GLU A 135 -7.37 5.50 -2.97
N ILE A 136 -7.40 5.62 -1.66
CA ILE A 136 -6.81 4.64 -0.73
C ILE A 136 -7.97 3.94 -0.02
N LYS A 137 -8.20 2.66 -0.35
CA LYS A 137 -9.20 1.79 0.29
C LYS A 137 -8.55 0.93 1.35
N LEU A 138 -9.36 0.18 2.09
CA LEU A 138 -8.90 -0.67 3.18
C LEU A 138 -7.91 -1.78 2.74
N PHE A 139 -8.14 -2.37 1.56
CA PHE A 139 -7.36 -3.51 1.04
C PHE A 139 -6.48 -3.16 -0.17
N PHE A 140 -6.76 -2.06 -0.85
CA PHE A 140 -6.06 -1.67 -2.08
C PHE A 140 -6.03 -0.16 -2.25
N THR A 141 -5.04 0.30 -3.00
CA THR A 141 -4.91 1.68 -3.47
C THR A 141 -5.13 1.72 -4.98
N LYS A 142 -5.84 2.75 -5.47
CA LYS A 142 -6.06 3.01 -6.89
C LYS A 142 -5.17 4.14 -7.35
N LEU A 143 -4.46 3.91 -8.46
CA LEU A 143 -3.72 4.93 -9.18
C LEU A 143 -4.43 5.22 -10.51
N THR A 144 -4.29 6.44 -11.00
CA THR A 144 -4.65 6.83 -12.36
C THR A 144 -3.37 7.19 -13.11
N THR A 145 -3.11 6.53 -14.22
CA THR A 145 -1.97 6.80 -15.10
C THR A 145 -2.18 8.07 -15.92
N ILE A 146 -1.12 8.58 -16.55
CA ILE A 146 -1.17 9.78 -17.41
C ILE A 146 -2.12 9.56 -18.60
N ASP A 147 -2.22 8.32 -19.13
CA ASP A 147 -3.15 7.93 -20.20
C ASP A 147 -4.53 7.52 -19.68
N ASN A 148 -4.88 7.92 -18.44
CA ASN A 148 -6.17 7.75 -17.79
C ASN A 148 -6.61 6.29 -17.56
N LYS A 149 -5.66 5.36 -17.42
CA LYS A 149 -5.94 3.98 -16.96
C LYS A 149 -6.00 3.92 -15.45
N THR A 150 -6.77 2.98 -14.92
CA THR A 150 -6.82 2.72 -13.47
C THR A 150 -5.99 1.50 -13.13
N ILE A 151 -5.04 1.67 -12.22
CA ILE A 151 -4.24 0.60 -11.64
C ILE A 151 -4.74 0.36 -10.22
N ILE A 152 -4.99 -0.90 -9.87
CA ILE A 152 -5.41 -1.32 -8.53
C ILE A 152 -4.28 -2.15 -7.92
N ILE A 153 -3.70 -1.66 -6.83
CA ILE A 153 -2.57 -2.30 -6.18
C ILE A 153 -2.96 -2.71 -4.76
N PRO A 154 -2.75 -3.98 -4.36
CA PRO A 154 -2.98 -4.43 -2.99
C PRO A 154 -2.09 -3.66 -2.00
N ASN A 155 -2.68 -3.17 -0.89
CA ASN A 155 -1.97 -2.34 0.07
C ASN A 155 -0.81 -3.07 0.76
N GLY A 156 -0.92 -4.38 0.98
CA GLY A 156 0.16 -5.18 1.56
C GLY A 156 1.39 -5.22 0.65
N ALA A 157 1.20 -5.24 -0.67
CA ALA A 157 2.30 -5.15 -1.61
C ALA A 157 2.94 -3.76 -1.60
N LEU A 158 2.14 -2.69 -1.58
CA LEU A 158 2.64 -1.30 -1.50
C LEU A 158 3.42 -1.04 -0.22
N SER A 159 2.87 -1.39 0.94
CA SER A 159 3.50 -1.13 2.24
C SER A 159 4.82 -1.87 2.45
N ASN A 160 5.03 -2.99 1.72
CA ASN A 160 6.24 -3.80 1.79
C ASN A 160 7.21 -3.57 0.62
N SER A 161 6.95 -2.57 -0.22
CA SER A 161 7.80 -2.24 -1.38
C SER A 161 8.38 -0.84 -1.28
N SER A 162 9.41 -0.58 -2.08
CA SER A 162 9.91 0.78 -2.27
C SER A 162 8.92 1.61 -3.08
N ILE A 163 8.66 2.81 -2.60
CA ILE A 163 7.78 3.79 -3.24
C ILE A 163 8.55 5.10 -3.38
N THR A 164 8.54 5.65 -4.59
CA THR A 164 9.02 7.01 -4.83
C THR A 164 7.81 7.94 -4.92
N ASN A 165 7.67 8.84 -3.96
CA ASN A 165 6.67 9.91 -4.03
C ASN A 165 7.29 11.09 -4.78
N VAL A 166 6.81 11.32 -5.99
CA VAL A 166 7.35 12.30 -6.92
C VAL A 166 6.90 13.72 -6.57
N THR A 167 5.75 13.86 -5.91
CA THR A 167 5.10 15.13 -5.59
C THR A 167 5.19 15.54 -4.12
N ASP A 168 5.85 14.73 -3.29
CA ASP A 168 6.03 15.02 -1.85
C ASP A 168 6.78 16.35 -1.60
N ARG A 169 7.74 16.66 -2.47
CA ARG A 169 8.54 17.89 -2.35
C ARG A 169 8.04 18.96 -3.32
N PRO A 170 8.01 20.24 -2.89
CA PRO A 170 7.53 21.34 -3.72
C PRO A 170 8.46 21.66 -4.90
N GLN A 171 9.70 21.21 -4.82
CA GLN A 171 10.75 21.46 -5.83
C GLN A 171 11.41 20.15 -6.23
N ARG A 172 11.82 20.07 -7.51
CA ARG A 172 12.57 18.95 -8.08
C ARG A 172 13.76 19.47 -8.86
N GLN A 173 14.84 18.70 -8.82
CA GLN A 173 15.99 18.97 -9.65
C GLN A 173 15.79 18.34 -11.03
N LEU A 174 15.84 19.18 -12.08
CA LEU A 174 16.07 18.72 -13.44
C LEU A 174 17.48 18.18 -13.51
N ASP A 175 17.65 17.00 -14.10
CA ASP A 175 18.94 16.37 -14.35
C ASP A 175 18.90 15.82 -15.78
N LEU A 176 19.46 16.58 -16.71
CA LEU A 176 19.45 16.27 -18.14
C LEU A 176 20.85 15.90 -18.61
N ARG A 177 20.96 14.99 -19.57
CA ARG A 177 22.20 14.60 -20.22
C ARG A 177 22.08 14.87 -21.69
N ILE A 178 22.97 15.70 -22.21
CA ILE A 178 23.03 16.07 -23.63
C ILE A 178 24.32 15.49 -24.22
N HIS A 179 24.16 14.68 -25.26
CA HIS A 179 25.26 14.10 -26.00
C HIS A 179 25.75 15.08 -27.07
N ILE A 180 26.99 15.49 -26.98
CA ILE A 180 27.61 16.51 -27.89
C ILE A 180 28.75 15.83 -28.64
N SER A 181 28.80 16.04 -29.95
CA SER A 181 29.90 15.54 -30.79
C SER A 181 31.25 16.05 -30.35
N HIS A 182 32.31 15.26 -30.42
CA HIS A 182 33.69 15.69 -30.22
C HIS A 182 34.16 16.80 -31.17
N GLN A 183 33.45 17.05 -32.26
CA GLN A 183 33.74 18.10 -33.21
C GLN A 183 33.21 19.47 -32.76
N THR A 184 32.30 19.51 -31.79
CA THR A 184 31.70 20.72 -31.25
C THR A 184 32.61 21.32 -30.17
N ASP A 185 32.78 22.65 -30.15
CA ASP A 185 33.50 23.35 -29.10
C ASP A 185 32.74 23.18 -27.77
N LEU A 186 33.31 22.39 -26.86
CA LEU A 186 32.72 22.09 -25.56
C LEU A 186 32.59 23.33 -24.66
N HIS A 187 33.50 24.29 -24.79
CA HIS A 187 33.42 25.51 -23.97
C HIS A 187 32.21 26.35 -24.39
N ASN A 188 32.04 26.54 -25.69
CA ASN A 188 30.90 27.26 -26.25
C ASN A 188 29.59 26.53 -25.97
N ALA A 189 29.53 25.19 -26.17
CA ALA A 189 28.36 24.39 -25.87
C ALA A 189 27.94 24.48 -24.37
N LYS A 190 28.91 24.41 -23.46
CA LYS A 190 28.67 24.53 -22.04
C LYS A 190 28.11 25.92 -21.65
N LYS A 191 28.71 26.97 -22.17
CA LYS A 191 28.27 28.35 -21.95
C LYS A 191 26.83 28.56 -22.44
N LYS A 192 26.52 28.04 -23.62
CA LYS A 192 25.18 28.12 -24.20
C LYS A 192 24.13 27.40 -23.38
N LEU A 193 24.45 26.21 -22.87
CA LEU A 193 23.58 25.46 -21.98
C LEU A 193 23.34 26.17 -20.64
N GLU A 194 24.35 26.87 -20.11
CA GLU A 194 24.21 27.73 -18.92
C GLU A 194 23.29 28.93 -19.20
N GLU A 195 23.43 29.58 -20.35
CA GLU A 195 22.57 30.69 -20.78
C GLU A 195 21.11 30.23 -20.89
N ILE A 196 20.83 29.11 -21.56
CA ILE A 196 19.47 28.55 -21.70
C ILE A 196 18.83 28.29 -20.33
N LEU A 197 19.56 27.70 -19.37
CA LEU A 197 19.05 27.48 -18.04
C LEU A 197 18.77 28.78 -17.28
N GLN A 198 19.67 29.78 -17.40
CA GLN A 198 19.51 31.06 -16.71
C GLN A 198 18.39 31.92 -17.31
N GLU A 199 18.14 31.81 -18.61
CA GLU A 199 17.07 32.52 -19.31
C GLU A 199 15.70 31.86 -19.13
N THR A 200 15.64 30.63 -18.63
CA THR A 200 14.37 29.91 -18.35
C THR A 200 13.75 30.43 -17.05
N PRO A 201 12.60 31.13 -17.10
CA PRO A 201 12.04 31.81 -15.92
C PRO A 201 11.62 30.87 -14.78
N GLU A 202 11.33 29.61 -15.11
CA GLU A 202 10.88 28.61 -14.15
C GLU A 202 12.03 27.93 -13.39
N ILE A 203 13.28 28.18 -13.80
CA ILE A 203 14.45 27.73 -13.05
C ILE A 203 14.61 28.64 -11.82
N LEU A 204 14.70 28.00 -10.66
CA LEU A 204 14.84 28.68 -9.37
C LEU A 204 16.27 29.16 -9.22
N SER A 205 16.48 30.45 -9.46
CA SER A 205 17.80 31.09 -9.48
C SER A 205 18.53 31.03 -8.14
N GLU A 206 17.77 30.97 -7.02
CA GLU A 206 18.34 30.89 -5.67
C GLU A 206 19.14 29.60 -5.44
N GLU A 207 18.77 28.53 -6.09
CA GLU A 207 19.43 27.22 -5.99
C GLU A 207 20.59 27.05 -6.98
N GLY A 208 20.73 28.01 -7.93
CA GLY A 208 21.75 27.99 -8.95
C GLY A 208 21.53 26.95 -10.05
N VAL A 209 22.29 27.12 -11.15
CA VAL A 209 22.37 26.14 -12.24
C VAL A 209 23.77 25.55 -12.27
N ASN A 210 23.89 24.30 -12.69
CA ASN A 210 25.16 23.60 -12.82
C ASN A 210 25.24 22.87 -14.16
N VAL A 211 26.26 23.23 -14.96
CA VAL A 211 26.55 22.55 -16.22
C VAL A 211 27.96 21.97 -16.14
N PHE A 212 28.08 20.66 -16.30
CA PHE A 212 29.31 19.91 -16.09
C PHE A 212 29.48 18.82 -17.15
N ILE A 213 30.72 18.37 -17.33
CA ILE A 213 30.97 17.17 -18.14
C ILE A 213 30.69 15.97 -17.26
N ASP A 214 29.73 15.14 -17.68
CA ASP A 214 29.31 13.95 -16.96
C ASP A 214 30.17 12.74 -17.38
N GLU A 215 30.40 12.56 -18.71
CA GLU A 215 31.18 11.47 -19.26
C GLU A 215 31.87 11.84 -20.57
N LEU A 216 33.07 11.31 -20.78
CA LEU A 216 33.80 11.36 -22.03
C LEU A 216 33.66 10.02 -22.76
N GLY A 217 32.62 9.91 -23.60
CA GLY A 217 32.35 8.69 -24.37
C GLY A 217 33.20 8.61 -25.66
N ASN A 218 33.20 7.44 -26.31
CA ASN A 218 33.99 7.23 -27.54
C ASN A 218 33.49 8.03 -28.75
N GLN A 219 32.20 8.34 -28.83
CA GLN A 219 31.57 9.03 -29.97
C GLN A 219 30.99 10.40 -29.62
N SER A 220 30.81 10.68 -28.34
CA SER A 220 30.25 11.93 -27.85
C SER A 220 30.75 12.26 -26.45
N VAL A 221 30.71 13.53 -26.10
CA VAL A 221 30.86 14.01 -24.72
C VAL A 221 29.46 14.19 -24.15
N ILE A 222 29.24 13.70 -22.94
CA ILE A 222 27.96 13.88 -22.23
C ILE A 222 28.09 15.06 -21.30
N ILE A 223 27.28 16.10 -21.55
CA ILE A 223 27.18 17.24 -20.65
C ILE A 223 25.93 17.08 -19.78
N GLY A 224 26.13 17.12 -18.47
CA GLY A 224 25.07 17.13 -17.47
C GLY A 224 24.62 18.57 -17.20
N LEU A 225 23.29 18.74 -17.13
CA LEU A 225 22.66 19.99 -16.75
C LEU A 225 21.80 19.78 -15.52
N ARG A 226 21.95 20.62 -14.51
CA ARG A 226 21.13 20.61 -13.31
C ARG A 226 20.57 21.98 -13.02
N GLY A 227 19.29 22.02 -12.70
CA GLY A 227 18.58 23.21 -12.24
C GLY A 227 17.36 22.79 -11.42
N TRP A 228 16.94 23.63 -10.50
CA TRP A 228 15.75 23.35 -9.68
C TRP A 228 14.52 24.02 -10.26
N VAL A 229 13.39 23.31 -10.24
CA VAL A 229 12.09 23.80 -10.70
C VAL A 229 11.00 23.40 -9.70
N LYS A 230 9.86 24.07 -9.76
CA LYS A 230 8.68 23.60 -9.02
C LYS A 230 8.25 22.23 -9.54
N THR A 231 7.82 21.37 -8.63
CA THR A 231 7.39 20.01 -8.98
C THR A 231 6.26 19.99 -10.01
N GLU A 232 5.32 20.93 -9.94
CA GLU A 232 4.20 21.07 -10.88
C GLU A 232 4.64 21.42 -12.30
N ASP A 233 5.75 22.16 -12.45
CA ASP A 233 6.28 22.62 -13.74
C ASP A 233 7.30 21.66 -14.36
N TYR A 234 7.76 20.65 -13.60
CA TYR A 234 8.88 19.80 -13.99
C TYR A 234 8.76 19.20 -15.38
N ALA A 235 7.63 18.59 -15.71
CA ALA A 235 7.44 17.92 -16.99
C ALA A 235 7.41 18.92 -18.16
N ARG A 236 6.74 20.05 -17.99
CA ARG A 236 6.63 21.10 -18.98
C ARG A 236 7.99 21.74 -19.24
N VAL A 237 8.66 22.17 -18.18
CA VAL A 237 9.98 22.85 -18.27
C VAL A 237 11.03 21.92 -18.85
N ARG A 238 11.01 20.63 -18.48
CA ARG A 238 11.91 19.64 -19.07
C ARG A 238 11.78 19.56 -20.59
N CYS A 239 10.55 19.51 -21.12
CA CYS A 239 10.33 19.48 -22.57
C CYS A 239 10.77 20.79 -23.22
N GLN A 240 10.40 21.92 -22.64
CA GLN A 240 10.77 23.25 -23.14
C GLN A 240 12.28 23.44 -23.25
N ILE A 241 13.04 23.07 -22.20
CA ILE A 241 14.50 23.18 -22.22
C ILE A 241 15.12 22.28 -23.31
N LEU A 242 14.60 21.06 -23.50
CA LEU A 242 15.11 20.15 -24.53
C LEU A 242 14.85 20.69 -25.95
N GLU A 243 13.69 21.31 -26.19
CA GLU A 243 13.34 21.96 -27.45
C GLU A 243 14.25 23.19 -27.70
N GLU A 244 14.45 24.00 -26.68
CA GLU A 244 15.30 25.19 -26.76
C GLU A 244 16.76 24.82 -27.04
N ILE A 245 17.30 23.82 -26.34
CA ILE A 245 18.64 23.29 -26.59
C ILE A 245 18.78 22.86 -28.05
N LYS A 246 17.78 22.08 -28.55
CA LYS A 246 17.84 21.60 -29.94
C LYS A 246 17.84 22.75 -30.94
N SER A 247 16.94 23.74 -30.74
CA SER A 247 16.81 24.89 -31.63
C SER A 247 18.10 25.73 -31.66
N GLN A 248 18.60 26.13 -30.49
CA GLN A 248 19.79 26.98 -30.41
C GLN A 248 21.07 26.30 -30.88
N PHE A 249 21.18 24.99 -30.67
CA PHE A 249 22.33 24.22 -31.15
C PHE A 249 22.33 24.06 -32.66
N ASP A 250 21.16 23.90 -33.28
CA ASP A 250 21.02 23.82 -34.73
C ASP A 250 21.37 25.19 -35.36
N ASP A 251 20.93 26.29 -34.77
CA ASP A 251 21.22 27.67 -35.27
C ASP A 251 22.72 27.98 -35.22
N GLU A 252 23.44 27.47 -34.22
CA GLU A 252 24.88 27.67 -34.06
C GLU A 252 25.73 26.58 -34.74
N GLY A 253 25.10 25.62 -35.43
CA GLY A 253 25.77 24.51 -36.11
C GLY A 253 26.46 23.53 -35.17
N MET A 254 26.04 23.46 -33.90
CA MET A 254 26.53 22.51 -32.93
C MET A 254 25.89 21.15 -33.14
N ILE A 255 26.68 20.10 -33.17
CA ILE A 255 26.21 18.76 -33.46
C ILE A 255 25.90 18.02 -32.16
N ILE A 256 24.61 17.65 -31.97
CA ILE A 256 24.19 16.72 -30.93
C ILE A 256 24.56 15.33 -31.41
N GLY A 257 25.44 14.65 -30.68
CA GLY A 257 25.94 13.31 -31.06
C GLY A 257 24.90 12.22 -30.86
N ALA A 258 24.99 11.15 -31.67
CA ALA A 258 24.25 9.94 -31.45
C ALA A 258 24.76 9.21 -30.17
N ARG A 259 23.87 8.50 -29.54
CA ARG A 259 24.12 7.74 -28.30
C ARG A 259 24.97 6.53 -28.54
#